data_455f60922fb5e4a5799ca3b2819194b1
#
_entry.id   455f60922fb5e4a5799ca3b2819194b1
#
_cell.length_a   1.000
_cell.length_b   1.000
_cell.length_c   1.000
_cell.angle_alpha   90.00
_cell.angle_beta   90.00
_cell.angle_gamma   90.00
#
_symmetry.space_group_name_H-M   'P 1'
#
loop_
_entity.id
_entity.type
_entity.pdbx_description
1 polymer ?
#
loop_
_entity_poly.entity_id
_entity_poly.type
_entity_poly.pdbx_seq_one_letter_code
_entity_poly.pdbx_strand_id
1 'polypeptide(L)'
;MSNVMVNLQTVTTCFSLTMRWAKRAVLVICCVFAFPLLGEAKASETGEKFVKSQCVGCHRIEGKPMPRSLKKAPDLIWAGSKYQRAWLVDWLQNPKEKLYPVGYDFNFKRKGPHLSIAAAKAEQVADFLATLKDKRVTVGVMKPGTPEEMTRGKQLYREHGCQNCHWTPAKNRRGYTGGTSSTSLVNMGNRLQADWVYRFNLNPDDFVPESGAYIPKTPLPDTDIYAITAYMMTFGK
;
A
#
# COMPACT_ATOMS: atom_id res chain seq x y z
N MET A 1 -10.73 57.50 7.06
CA MET A 1 -11.10 58.22 5.84
C MET A 1 -9.86 58.43 5.02
N SER A 2 -9.62 57.64 4.01
CA SER A 2 -8.67 57.90 2.93
C SER A 2 -9.02 56.95 1.78
N ASN A 3 -9.62 57.55 0.76
CA ASN A 3 -9.98 56.92 -0.51
C ASN A 3 -8.73 56.61 -1.31
N VAL A 4 -8.62 55.39 -1.83
CA VAL A 4 -7.71 55.07 -2.92
C VAL A 4 -8.55 54.81 -4.16
N MET A 5 -8.50 55.78 -5.08
CA MET A 5 -9.03 55.66 -6.43
C MET A 5 -8.14 54.73 -7.25
N VAL A 6 -8.71 53.67 -7.78
CA VAL A 6 -8.07 52.82 -8.78
C VAL A 6 -8.46 53.34 -10.17
N ASN A 7 -7.44 53.72 -10.93
CA ASN A 7 -7.49 54.29 -12.25
C ASN A 7 -7.88 53.23 -13.30
N LEU A 8 -9.01 53.42 -13.96
CA LEU A 8 -9.56 52.59 -15.02
C LEU A 8 -9.14 53.15 -16.39
N GLN A 9 -7.93 52.90 -16.84
CA GLN A 9 -7.56 53.14 -18.25
C GLN A 9 -6.40 52.20 -18.61
N THR A 10 -6.70 51.11 -19.25
CA THR A 10 -5.86 50.39 -20.26
C THR A 10 -6.51 49.04 -20.61
N VAL A 11 -7.68 49.07 -21.24
CA VAL A 11 -8.24 47.89 -21.89
C VAL A 11 -8.76 48.32 -23.27
N THR A 12 -7.90 48.54 -24.24
CA THR A 12 -8.30 48.61 -25.67
C THR A 12 -7.07 48.62 -26.59
N THR A 13 -6.21 47.59 -26.56
CA THR A 13 -5.28 47.33 -27.69
C THR A 13 -4.70 45.90 -27.59
N CYS A 14 -5.51 44.88 -27.60
CA CYS A 14 -5.01 43.52 -27.69
C CYS A 14 -5.95 42.54 -28.42
N PHE A 15 -6.58 43.01 -29.52
CA PHE A 15 -7.57 42.19 -30.23
C PHE A 15 -7.24 41.89 -31.70
N SER A 16 -6.00 42.09 -32.15
CA SER A 16 -5.69 41.82 -33.56
C SER A 16 -4.44 40.94 -33.81
N LEU A 17 -3.87 40.33 -32.78
CA LEU A 17 -2.67 39.46 -32.93
C LEU A 17 -2.87 37.98 -32.56
N THR A 18 -4.08 37.57 -32.18
CA THR A 18 -4.34 36.24 -31.65
C THR A 18 -4.69 35.16 -32.68
N MET A 19 -4.80 35.49 -33.97
CA MET A 19 -5.31 34.53 -34.96
C MET A 19 -4.22 33.76 -35.74
N ARG A 20 -2.95 34.08 -35.57
CA ARG A 20 -1.84 33.37 -36.25
C ARG A 20 -1.06 32.39 -35.35
N TRP A 21 -1.27 32.38 -34.06
CA TRP A 21 -0.58 31.50 -33.10
C TRP A 21 -1.37 30.26 -32.69
N ALA A 22 -2.68 30.25 -32.93
CA ALA A 22 -3.56 29.13 -32.50
C ALA A 22 -3.26 27.80 -33.19
N LYS A 23 -2.71 27.81 -34.45
CA LYS A 23 -2.41 26.59 -35.17
C LYS A 23 -1.09 25.89 -34.77
N ARG A 24 -0.18 26.61 -34.10
CA ARG A 24 1.09 26.02 -33.61
C ARG A 24 1.03 25.57 -32.14
N ALA A 25 0.14 26.15 -31.35
CA ALA A 25 -0.03 25.79 -29.95
C ALA A 25 -0.73 24.43 -29.76
N VAL A 26 -1.66 24.06 -30.65
CA VAL A 26 -2.38 22.77 -30.58
C VAL A 26 -1.45 21.57 -30.83
N LEU A 27 -0.45 21.72 -31.68
CA LEU A 27 0.51 20.62 -31.99
C LEU A 27 1.50 20.39 -30.81
N VAL A 28 1.85 21.43 -30.08
CA VAL A 28 2.77 21.31 -28.92
C VAL A 28 2.04 20.72 -27.72
N ILE A 29 0.77 21.04 -27.52
CA ILE A 29 -0.02 20.50 -26.41
C ILE A 29 -0.30 19.01 -26.58
N CYS A 30 -0.56 18.53 -27.82
CA CYS A 30 -0.72 17.09 -28.08
C CYS A 30 0.56 16.28 -27.84
N CYS A 31 1.75 16.85 -28.08
CA CYS A 31 3.01 16.15 -27.83
C CYS A 31 3.37 16.06 -26.34
N VAL A 32 2.95 17.05 -25.51
CA VAL A 32 3.27 17.06 -24.07
C VAL A 32 2.38 16.08 -23.29
N PHE A 33 1.16 15.82 -23.74
CA PHE A 33 0.26 14.85 -23.10
C PHE A 33 0.47 13.40 -23.54
N ALA A 34 1.14 13.14 -24.66
CA ALA A 34 1.42 11.77 -25.13
C ALA A 34 2.69 11.16 -24.48
N PHE A 35 3.59 11.98 -23.93
CA PHE A 35 4.88 11.51 -23.41
C PHE A 35 4.83 10.73 -22.09
N PRO A 36 3.96 11.01 -21.11
CA PRO A 36 3.93 10.25 -19.86
C PRO A 36 3.38 8.82 -20.01
N LEU A 37 2.51 8.56 -21.00
CA LEU A 37 1.90 7.23 -21.18
C LEU A 37 2.87 6.18 -21.75
N LEU A 38 3.80 6.59 -22.61
CA LEU A 38 4.80 5.69 -23.17
C LEU A 38 5.91 5.32 -22.17
N GLY A 39 6.22 6.22 -21.22
CA GLY A 39 7.20 5.97 -20.17
C GLY A 39 6.72 4.96 -19.12
N GLU A 40 5.46 5.03 -18.73
CA GLU A 40 4.88 4.13 -17.75
C GLU A 40 4.76 2.69 -18.27
N ALA A 41 4.31 2.51 -19.51
CA ALA A 41 4.21 1.18 -20.13
C ALA A 41 5.58 0.49 -20.23
N LYS A 42 6.62 1.22 -20.57
CA LYS A 42 7.98 0.67 -20.70
C LYS A 42 8.60 0.32 -19.36
N ALA A 43 8.35 1.12 -18.32
CA ALA A 43 8.80 0.84 -16.96
C ALA A 43 8.09 -0.40 -16.40
N SER A 44 6.80 -0.54 -16.64
CA SER A 44 5.99 -1.70 -16.22
C SER A 44 6.48 -3.01 -16.85
N GLU A 45 6.73 -3.03 -18.16
CA GLU A 45 7.25 -4.23 -18.84
C GLU A 45 8.60 -4.69 -18.28
N THR A 46 9.52 -3.78 -18.02
CA THR A 46 10.81 -4.11 -17.42
C THR A 46 10.68 -4.63 -15.98
N GLY A 47 9.78 -4.06 -15.19
CA GLY A 47 9.47 -4.51 -13.83
C GLY A 47 8.86 -5.91 -13.82
N GLU A 48 7.92 -6.18 -14.72
CA GLU A 48 7.30 -7.49 -14.88
C GLU A 48 8.32 -8.57 -15.21
N LYS A 49 9.19 -8.34 -16.19
CA LYS A 49 10.24 -9.28 -16.57
C LYS A 49 11.15 -9.62 -15.39
N PHE A 50 11.53 -8.62 -14.61
CA PHE A 50 12.34 -8.82 -13.41
C PHE A 50 11.59 -9.67 -12.36
N VAL A 51 10.34 -9.34 -12.06
CA VAL A 51 9.53 -10.09 -11.09
C VAL A 51 9.35 -11.54 -11.52
N LYS A 52 9.03 -11.80 -12.78
CA LYS A 52 8.87 -13.15 -13.34
C LYS A 52 10.16 -13.98 -13.28
N SER A 53 11.33 -13.35 -13.39
CA SER A 53 12.62 -14.07 -13.37
C SER A 53 13.21 -14.24 -11.97
N GLN A 54 13.05 -13.27 -11.07
CA GLN A 54 13.75 -13.21 -9.80
C GLN A 54 12.85 -13.46 -8.56
N CYS A 55 11.54 -13.21 -8.66
CA CYS A 55 10.67 -13.24 -7.48
C CYS A 55 9.78 -14.49 -7.42
N VAL A 56 9.36 -15.05 -8.56
CA VAL A 56 8.37 -16.16 -8.60
C VAL A 56 8.90 -17.48 -8.00
N GLY A 57 10.19 -17.62 -7.82
CA GLY A 57 10.77 -18.79 -7.11
C GLY A 57 10.30 -18.90 -5.65
N CYS A 58 9.89 -17.77 -5.05
CA CYS A 58 9.40 -17.68 -3.68
C CYS A 58 7.98 -17.11 -3.59
N HIS A 59 7.63 -16.16 -4.46
CA HIS A 59 6.35 -15.44 -4.44
C HIS A 59 5.42 -15.91 -5.56
N ARG A 60 4.15 -16.05 -5.25
CA ARG A 60 3.10 -16.23 -6.25
C ARG A 60 2.62 -14.86 -6.71
N ILE A 61 2.53 -14.64 -8.03
CA ILE A 61 2.08 -13.39 -8.65
C ILE A 61 0.76 -13.52 -9.40
N GLU A 62 0.26 -14.75 -9.59
CA GLU A 62 -0.98 -15.04 -10.30
C GLU A 62 -1.64 -16.32 -9.76
N GLY A 63 -2.89 -16.56 -10.18
CA GLY A 63 -3.66 -17.73 -9.78
C GLY A 63 -4.27 -17.64 -8.38
N LYS A 64 -4.56 -18.80 -7.76
CA LYS A 64 -5.12 -18.87 -6.41
C LYS A 64 -4.04 -18.72 -5.34
N PRO A 65 -4.35 -18.13 -4.17
CA PRO A 65 -3.40 -18.06 -3.06
C PRO A 65 -2.96 -19.46 -2.60
N MET A 66 -1.73 -19.55 -2.14
CA MET A 66 -1.23 -20.80 -1.56
C MET A 66 -1.74 -20.99 -0.12
N PRO A 67 -2.01 -22.25 0.31
CA PRO A 67 -2.12 -22.59 1.72
C PRO A 67 -0.89 -22.12 2.50
N ARG A 68 -1.10 -21.71 3.74
CA ARG A 68 0.00 -21.17 4.59
C ARG A 68 1.17 -22.14 4.73
N SER A 69 0.89 -23.40 4.94
CA SER A 69 1.88 -24.48 5.11
C SER A 69 2.81 -24.67 3.90
N LEU A 70 2.37 -24.25 2.70
CA LEU A 70 3.11 -24.40 1.45
C LEU A 70 3.82 -23.11 1.03
N LYS A 71 3.55 -21.98 1.68
CA LYS A 71 4.13 -20.67 1.32
C LYS A 71 5.61 -20.62 1.65
N LYS A 72 6.41 -20.19 0.69
CA LYS A 72 7.80 -19.78 0.90
C LYS A 72 7.92 -18.29 1.23
N ALA A 73 6.98 -17.51 0.76
CA ALA A 73 6.93 -16.05 0.91
C ALA A 73 5.47 -15.55 0.75
N PRO A 74 5.16 -14.29 1.11
CA PRO A 74 3.83 -13.73 0.87
C PRO A 74 3.43 -13.82 -0.59
N ASP A 75 2.16 -14.14 -0.87
CA ASP A 75 1.60 -14.00 -2.21
C ASP A 75 1.61 -12.52 -2.60
N LEU A 76 2.00 -12.24 -3.85
CA LEU A 76 2.00 -10.91 -4.47
C LEU A 76 0.85 -10.73 -5.47
N ILE A 77 -0.06 -11.69 -5.60
CA ILE A 77 -1.21 -11.68 -6.53
C ILE A 77 -2.02 -10.38 -6.43
N TRP A 78 -2.07 -9.77 -5.24
CA TRP A 78 -2.77 -8.53 -4.93
C TRP A 78 -1.87 -7.44 -4.37
N ALA A 79 -0.59 -7.47 -4.76
CA ALA A 79 0.41 -6.56 -4.19
C ALA A 79 0.00 -5.09 -4.30
N GLY A 80 -0.58 -4.68 -5.41
CA GLY A 80 -1.03 -3.32 -5.67
C GLY A 80 -2.31 -2.92 -4.93
N SER A 81 -3.12 -3.87 -4.44
CA SER A 81 -4.21 -3.58 -3.50
C SER A 81 -3.70 -3.56 -2.06
N LYS A 82 -2.60 -4.27 -1.76
CA LYS A 82 -2.12 -4.52 -0.41
C LYS A 82 -1.07 -3.51 0.05
N TYR A 83 -0.06 -3.24 -0.76
CA TYR A 83 1.10 -2.46 -0.35
C TYR A 83 1.05 -1.02 -0.84
N GLN A 84 1.56 -0.11 -0.04
CA GLN A 84 1.86 1.24 -0.49
C GLN A 84 3.11 1.21 -1.37
N ARG A 85 3.03 1.82 -2.55
CA ARG A 85 4.11 1.82 -3.54
C ARG A 85 5.41 2.40 -2.99
N ALA A 86 5.33 3.53 -2.29
CA ALA A 86 6.50 4.18 -1.71
C ALA A 86 7.24 3.24 -0.73
N TRP A 87 6.49 2.57 0.14
CA TRP A 87 7.07 1.58 1.04
C TRP A 87 7.71 0.40 0.29
N LEU A 88 7.09 -0.07 -0.80
CA LEU A 88 7.69 -1.15 -1.62
C LEU A 88 9.04 -0.75 -2.19
N VAL A 89 9.14 0.48 -2.72
CA VAL A 89 10.39 1.02 -3.30
C VAL A 89 11.50 1.05 -2.24
N ASP A 90 11.20 1.60 -1.07
CA ASP A 90 12.19 1.70 0.01
C ASP A 90 12.59 0.31 0.53
N TRP A 91 11.62 -0.56 0.74
CA TRP A 91 11.86 -1.89 1.28
C TRP A 91 12.64 -2.78 0.32
N LEU A 92 12.39 -2.70 -0.99
CA LEU A 92 13.11 -3.46 -2.02
C LEU A 92 14.58 -3.05 -2.12
N GLN A 93 14.90 -1.80 -1.83
CA GLN A 93 16.28 -1.32 -1.78
C GLN A 93 17.00 -1.77 -0.50
N ASN A 94 16.27 -1.83 0.61
CA ASN A 94 16.86 -2.11 1.92
C ASN A 94 15.96 -3.00 2.79
N PRO A 95 15.82 -4.30 2.49
CA PRO A 95 14.87 -5.21 3.13
C PRO A 95 15.32 -5.64 4.55
N LYS A 96 15.63 -4.66 5.43
CA LYS A 96 16.09 -4.92 6.81
C LYS A 96 14.94 -5.12 7.79
N GLU A 97 13.75 -4.63 7.45
CA GLU A 97 12.62 -4.69 8.34
C GLU A 97 12.16 -6.13 8.58
N LYS A 98 12.04 -6.49 9.85
CA LYS A 98 11.49 -7.78 10.25
C LYS A 98 9.96 -7.73 10.19
N LEU A 99 9.40 -8.12 9.06
CA LEU A 99 7.95 -8.18 8.88
C LEU A 99 7.34 -9.40 9.57
N TYR A 100 8.14 -10.42 9.78
CA TYR A 100 7.74 -11.69 10.38
C TYR A 100 8.65 -12.01 11.56
N PRO A 101 8.12 -12.04 12.79
CA PRO A 101 8.87 -12.45 13.97
C PRO A 101 9.37 -13.89 13.86
N VAL A 102 10.40 -14.20 14.63
CA VAL A 102 10.83 -15.59 14.85
C VAL A 102 9.67 -16.34 15.50
N GLY A 103 9.28 -17.48 14.93
CA GLY A 103 8.10 -18.23 15.37
C GLY A 103 6.85 -18.03 14.51
N TYR A 104 6.85 -17.08 13.59
CA TYR A 104 5.86 -17.03 12.55
C TYR A 104 6.08 -18.20 11.58
N ASP A 105 5.20 -19.18 11.67
CA ASP A 105 5.29 -20.43 10.93
C ASP A 105 4.84 -20.27 9.46
N PHE A 106 5.63 -19.52 8.71
CA PHE A 106 5.77 -19.89 7.32
C PHE A 106 6.81 -21.02 7.26
N ASN A 107 6.58 -22.00 6.43
CA ASN A 107 7.57 -23.05 6.19
C ASN A 107 8.80 -22.46 5.45
N PHE A 108 9.38 -21.42 6.05
CA PHE A 108 10.54 -20.72 5.55
C PHE A 108 11.81 -21.45 5.90
N LYS A 109 12.14 -22.39 5.10
CA LYS A 109 13.58 -22.68 4.92
C LYS A 109 14.22 -21.55 4.09
N ARG A 110 13.96 -20.29 4.50
CA ARG A 110 14.58 -19.15 3.87
C ARG A 110 16.06 -19.15 4.23
N LYS A 111 16.87 -19.49 3.26
CA LYS A 111 18.33 -19.38 3.35
C LYS A 111 18.73 -17.95 2.95
N GLY A 112 19.11 -17.15 3.92
CA GLY A 112 19.68 -15.83 3.69
C GLY A 112 18.69 -14.65 3.69
N PRO A 113 19.20 -13.42 3.50
CA PRO A 113 18.42 -12.19 3.46
C PRO A 113 17.56 -12.10 2.19
N HIS A 114 16.53 -11.26 2.20
CA HIS A 114 15.79 -10.92 0.98
C HIS A 114 16.70 -10.19 -0.01
N LEU A 115 16.46 -10.38 -1.30
CA LEU A 115 17.18 -9.69 -2.36
C LEU A 115 17.00 -8.16 -2.20
N SER A 116 18.12 -7.43 -2.18
CA SER A 116 18.16 -5.97 -2.27
C SER A 116 18.45 -5.58 -3.71
N ILE A 117 17.73 -4.60 -4.25
CA ILE A 117 17.85 -4.15 -5.63
C ILE A 117 18.07 -2.65 -5.73
N ALA A 118 18.73 -2.20 -6.81
CA ALA A 118 19.01 -0.78 -7.03
C ALA A 118 17.73 0.04 -7.20
N ALA A 119 17.77 1.31 -6.81
CA ALA A 119 16.62 2.22 -6.78
C ALA A 119 15.79 2.22 -8.07
N ALA A 120 16.44 2.42 -9.22
CA ALA A 120 15.74 2.43 -10.51
C ALA A 120 15.02 1.11 -10.83
N LYS A 121 15.55 -0.03 -10.38
CA LYS A 121 14.90 -1.33 -10.52
C LYS A 121 13.79 -1.50 -9.49
N ALA A 122 13.95 -1.01 -8.26
CA ALA A 122 12.92 -1.04 -7.22
C ALA A 122 11.67 -0.26 -7.66
N GLU A 123 11.84 0.91 -8.30
CA GLU A 123 10.74 1.69 -8.90
C GLU A 123 9.98 0.86 -9.95
N GLN A 124 10.69 0.26 -10.92
CA GLN A 124 10.08 -0.55 -11.97
C GLN A 124 9.34 -1.78 -11.42
N VAL A 125 9.91 -2.43 -10.42
CA VAL A 125 9.28 -3.58 -9.75
C VAL A 125 8.04 -3.14 -8.98
N ALA A 126 8.11 -2.04 -8.24
CA ALA A 126 6.99 -1.49 -7.50
C ALA A 126 5.84 -1.05 -8.44
N ASP A 127 6.16 -0.46 -9.60
CA ASP A 127 5.18 -0.09 -10.62
C ASP A 127 4.44 -1.33 -11.15
N PHE A 128 5.15 -2.37 -11.50
CA PHE A 128 4.53 -3.62 -11.92
C PHE A 128 3.67 -4.22 -10.79
N LEU A 129 4.19 -4.33 -9.58
CA LEU A 129 3.45 -4.87 -8.44
C LEU A 129 2.19 -4.04 -8.12
N ALA A 130 2.22 -2.72 -8.35
CA ALA A 130 1.08 -1.84 -8.18
C ALA A 130 -0.07 -2.13 -9.17
N THR A 131 0.20 -2.79 -10.29
CA THR A 131 -0.83 -3.23 -11.24
C THR A 131 -1.61 -4.47 -10.77
N LEU A 132 -1.03 -5.26 -9.86
CA LEU A 132 -1.63 -6.49 -9.35
C LEU A 132 -2.74 -6.17 -8.33
N LYS A 133 -3.93 -5.92 -8.83
CA LYS A 133 -5.11 -5.53 -8.04
C LYS A 133 -6.05 -6.70 -7.78
N ASP A 134 -6.71 -6.66 -6.63
CA ASP A 134 -7.79 -7.60 -6.29
C ASP A 134 -9.14 -6.87 -6.33
N LYS A 135 -10.06 -7.35 -7.16
CA LYS A 135 -11.39 -6.74 -7.34
C LYS A 135 -12.27 -6.78 -6.08
N ARG A 136 -11.93 -7.61 -5.10
CA ARG A 136 -12.65 -7.69 -3.81
C ARG A 136 -12.31 -6.52 -2.89
N VAL A 137 -11.22 -5.79 -3.18
CA VAL A 137 -10.79 -4.62 -2.41
C VAL A 137 -11.38 -3.37 -3.06
N THR A 138 -12.44 -2.85 -2.49
CA THR A 138 -13.07 -1.60 -2.93
C THR A 138 -12.21 -0.43 -2.47
N VAL A 139 -11.71 0.35 -3.44
CA VAL A 139 -10.85 1.51 -3.16
C VAL A 139 -11.67 2.66 -2.60
N GLY A 140 -11.13 3.32 -1.57
CA GLY A 140 -11.71 4.52 -0.97
C GLY A 140 -12.81 4.27 0.07
N VAL A 141 -13.01 3.04 0.49
CA VAL A 141 -13.92 2.69 1.61
C VAL A 141 -13.37 3.24 2.92
N MET A 142 -12.09 3.02 3.19
CA MET A 142 -11.44 3.51 4.40
C MET A 142 -11.09 4.99 4.28
N LYS A 143 -11.51 5.76 5.28
CA LYS A 143 -11.12 7.16 5.48
C LYS A 143 -10.30 7.28 6.75
N PRO A 144 -9.57 8.39 6.97
CA PRO A 144 -9.01 8.67 8.29
C PRO A 144 -10.12 8.56 9.35
N GLY A 145 -9.87 7.79 10.41
CA GLY A 145 -10.86 7.58 11.46
C GLY A 145 -11.16 8.86 12.24
N THR A 146 -12.41 9.04 12.66
CA THR A 146 -12.79 10.08 13.61
C THR A 146 -12.18 9.79 15.00
N PRO A 147 -12.11 10.77 15.91
CA PRO A 147 -11.65 10.54 17.29
C PRO A 147 -12.40 9.42 18.00
N GLU A 148 -13.71 9.31 17.76
CA GLU A 148 -14.58 8.27 18.32
C GLU A 148 -14.23 6.89 17.76
N GLU A 149 -14.10 6.77 16.44
CA GLU A 149 -13.69 5.53 15.76
C GLU A 149 -12.30 5.10 16.21
N MET A 150 -11.37 6.05 16.37
CA MET A 150 -10.01 5.76 16.86
C MET A 150 -10.03 5.24 18.29
N THR A 151 -10.85 5.83 19.16
CA THR A 151 -11.03 5.39 20.57
C THR A 151 -11.65 4.00 20.60
N ARG A 152 -12.73 3.80 19.87
CA ARG A 152 -13.41 2.50 19.74
C ARG A 152 -12.47 1.43 19.19
N GLY A 153 -11.76 1.74 18.11
CA GLY A 153 -10.82 0.81 17.48
C GLY A 153 -9.68 0.40 18.40
N LYS A 154 -9.14 1.34 19.19
CA LYS A 154 -8.12 1.06 20.21
C LYS A 154 -8.63 0.15 21.31
N GLN A 155 -9.86 0.38 21.78
CA GLN A 155 -10.51 -0.46 22.77
C GLN A 155 -10.68 -1.88 22.26
N LEU A 156 -11.32 -2.05 21.10
CA LEU A 156 -11.56 -3.34 20.48
C LEU A 156 -10.26 -4.10 20.18
N TYR A 157 -9.24 -3.40 19.67
CA TYR A 157 -7.92 -3.98 19.41
C TYR A 157 -7.32 -4.65 20.67
N ARG A 158 -7.55 -4.07 21.84
CA ARG A 158 -7.10 -4.62 23.13
C ARG A 158 -8.00 -5.74 23.62
N GLU A 159 -9.30 -5.55 23.58
CA GLU A 159 -10.30 -6.53 24.03
C GLU A 159 -10.20 -7.85 23.26
N HIS A 160 -9.98 -7.75 21.95
CA HIS A 160 -9.80 -8.94 21.10
C HIS A 160 -8.36 -9.48 21.07
N GLY A 161 -7.47 -8.89 21.88
CA GLY A 161 -6.13 -9.42 22.10
C GLY A 161 -5.24 -9.49 20.85
N CYS A 162 -5.42 -8.59 19.87
CA CYS A 162 -4.62 -8.58 18.63
C CYS A 162 -3.10 -8.58 18.92
N GLN A 163 -2.67 -7.85 19.96
CA GLN A 163 -1.29 -7.79 20.41
C GLN A 163 -0.76 -9.13 20.98
N ASN A 164 -1.63 -10.09 21.33
CA ASN A 164 -1.16 -11.39 21.84
C ASN A 164 -0.44 -12.20 20.77
N CYS A 165 -0.77 -11.97 19.49
CA CYS A 165 -0.14 -12.63 18.34
C CYS A 165 0.79 -11.71 17.53
N HIS A 166 0.54 -10.40 17.56
CA HIS A 166 1.21 -9.42 16.72
C HIS A 166 2.18 -8.52 17.48
N TRP A 167 3.35 -8.24 16.90
CA TRP A 167 4.13 -7.08 17.31
C TRP A 167 3.37 -5.80 17.00
N THR A 168 3.30 -4.91 17.97
CA THR A 168 2.63 -3.62 17.88
C THR A 168 3.55 -2.51 18.35
N PRO A 169 3.36 -1.24 17.90
CA PRO A 169 4.19 -0.14 18.36
C PRO A 169 4.13 0.03 19.88
N ALA A 170 5.28 0.30 20.49
CA ALA A 170 5.38 0.58 21.92
C ALA A 170 6.47 1.61 22.22
N LYS A 171 6.23 2.44 23.27
CA LYS A 171 7.20 3.41 23.78
C LYS A 171 8.21 2.73 24.71
N ASN A 172 8.98 1.79 24.17
CA ASN A 172 10.06 1.13 24.91
C ASN A 172 11.32 1.09 24.04
N ARG A 173 12.44 0.62 24.61
CA ARG A 173 13.74 0.56 23.90
C ARG A 173 13.69 -0.26 22.58
N ARG A 174 12.78 -1.21 22.45
CA ARG A 174 12.64 -2.03 21.23
C ARG A 174 11.75 -1.36 20.18
N GLY A 175 10.94 -0.35 20.54
CA GLY A 175 9.96 0.27 19.69
C GLY A 175 8.69 -0.56 19.47
N TYR A 176 8.61 -1.77 20.03
CA TYR A 176 7.47 -2.68 19.87
C TYR A 176 7.26 -3.57 21.10
N THR A 177 6.05 -4.13 21.19
CA THR A 177 5.64 -5.15 22.16
C THR A 177 4.70 -6.16 21.47
N GLY A 178 4.34 -7.22 22.17
CA GLY A 178 3.36 -8.20 21.69
C GLY A 178 3.94 -9.55 21.32
N GLY A 179 3.06 -10.41 20.79
CA GLY A 179 3.39 -11.78 20.42
C GLY A 179 4.15 -11.91 19.11
N THR A 180 4.68 -13.10 18.88
CA THR A 180 5.56 -13.41 17.74
C THR A 180 4.96 -14.41 16.75
N SER A 181 3.72 -14.86 16.97
CA SER A 181 3.08 -15.89 16.16
C SER A 181 2.44 -15.37 14.87
N SER A 182 2.44 -14.05 14.67
CA SER A 182 1.83 -13.43 13.50
C SER A 182 2.69 -12.29 12.92
N THR A 183 2.24 -11.68 11.81
CA THR A 183 2.97 -10.60 11.15
C THR A 183 3.11 -9.39 12.04
N SER A 184 4.24 -8.66 11.92
CA SER A 184 4.42 -7.36 12.59
C SER A 184 3.43 -6.33 12.07
N LEU A 185 2.80 -5.59 12.99
CA LEU A 185 1.94 -4.44 12.68
C LEU A 185 2.64 -3.10 12.95
N VAL A 186 3.92 -3.10 13.37
CA VAL A 186 4.63 -1.92 13.88
C VAL A 186 4.60 -0.72 12.92
N ASN A 187 4.70 -0.96 11.61
CA ASN A 187 4.66 0.08 10.59
C ASN A 187 3.52 -0.11 9.59
N MET A 188 2.44 -0.68 10.03
CA MET A 188 1.34 -1.10 9.17
C MET A 188 0.77 0.07 8.35
N GLY A 189 0.61 1.25 8.96
CA GLY A 189 0.06 2.44 8.31
C GLY A 189 0.93 3.02 7.20
N ASN A 190 2.24 2.74 7.19
CA ASN A 190 3.13 3.16 6.10
C ASN A 190 3.28 2.08 5.03
N ARG A 191 3.03 0.81 5.38
CA ARG A 191 3.26 -0.35 4.54
C ARG A 191 2.05 -0.77 3.72
N LEU A 192 0.86 -0.76 4.33
CA LEU A 192 -0.33 -1.36 3.75
C LEU A 192 -1.36 -0.30 3.32
N GLN A 193 -2.17 -0.66 2.33
CA GLN A 193 -3.36 0.09 1.94
C GLN A 193 -4.47 -0.16 2.95
N ALA A 194 -5.13 0.89 3.42
CA ALA A 194 -6.18 0.80 4.42
C ALA A 194 -7.37 -0.07 3.96
N ASP A 195 -7.80 0.11 2.71
CA ASP A 195 -8.91 -0.64 2.11
C ASP A 195 -8.61 -2.14 2.06
N TRP A 196 -7.36 -2.51 1.78
CA TRP A 196 -6.95 -3.92 1.80
C TRP A 196 -6.98 -4.49 3.21
N VAL A 197 -6.49 -3.74 4.21
CA VAL A 197 -6.51 -4.18 5.61
C VAL A 197 -7.93 -4.38 6.10
N TYR A 198 -8.82 -3.44 5.79
CA TYR A 198 -10.24 -3.54 6.13
C TYR A 198 -10.87 -4.79 5.50
N ARG A 199 -10.69 -4.97 4.19
CA ARG A 199 -11.21 -6.14 3.48
C ARG A 199 -10.64 -7.46 4.01
N PHE A 200 -9.36 -7.49 4.35
CA PHE A 200 -8.71 -8.64 4.96
C PHE A 200 -9.32 -8.98 6.33
N ASN A 201 -9.58 -7.98 7.17
CA ASN A 201 -10.17 -8.20 8.48
C ASN A 201 -11.63 -8.66 8.41
N LEU A 202 -12.38 -8.21 7.40
CA LEU A 202 -13.75 -8.69 7.16
C LEU A 202 -13.79 -10.18 6.79
N ASN A 203 -12.89 -10.62 5.93
CA ASN A 203 -12.84 -12.02 5.52
C ASN A 203 -11.41 -12.46 5.13
N PRO A 204 -10.58 -12.87 6.07
CA PRO A 204 -9.21 -13.29 5.82
C PRO A 204 -9.10 -14.52 4.92
N ASP A 205 -10.13 -15.38 4.85
CA ASP A 205 -10.15 -16.59 4.02
C ASP A 205 -10.03 -16.28 2.52
N ASP A 206 -10.43 -15.08 2.09
CA ASP A 206 -10.26 -14.65 0.70
C ASP A 206 -8.78 -14.55 0.29
N PHE A 207 -7.88 -14.30 1.24
CA PHE A 207 -6.47 -14.03 0.99
C PHE A 207 -5.55 -15.11 1.56
N VAL A 208 -6.00 -15.79 2.59
CA VAL A 208 -5.23 -16.87 3.24
C VAL A 208 -6.15 -18.08 3.34
N PRO A 209 -6.07 -19.03 2.40
CA PRO A 209 -6.84 -20.27 2.48
C PRO A 209 -6.59 -20.94 3.84
N GLU A 210 -7.64 -21.49 4.43
CA GLU A 210 -7.60 -22.14 5.75
C GLU A 210 -7.25 -21.15 6.89
N SER A 211 -7.54 -19.85 6.71
CA SER A 211 -7.21 -18.83 7.70
C SER A 211 -7.86 -19.10 9.06
N GLY A 212 -9.02 -19.72 9.09
CA GLY A 212 -9.73 -20.05 10.33
C GLY A 212 -8.95 -20.91 11.30
N ALA A 213 -7.94 -21.65 10.84
CA ALA A 213 -7.01 -22.38 11.70
C ALA A 213 -5.95 -21.48 12.36
N TYR A 214 -5.71 -20.28 11.80
CA TYR A 214 -4.60 -19.41 12.20
C TYR A 214 -5.02 -17.98 12.55
N ILE A 215 -6.14 -17.53 12.01
CA ILE A 215 -6.66 -16.18 12.20
C ILE A 215 -8.08 -16.34 12.75
N PRO A 216 -8.27 -16.16 14.05
CA PRO A 216 -9.60 -16.24 14.64
C PRO A 216 -10.53 -15.25 13.94
N LYS A 217 -11.63 -15.74 13.37
CA LYS A 217 -12.72 -14.87 12.93
C LYS A 217 -13.36 -14.28 14.17
N THR A 218 -13.21 -12.99 14.32
CA THR A 218 -13.91 -12.26 15.36
C THR A 218 -15.25 -11.82 14.78
N PRO A 219 -16.39 -12.32 15.26
CA PRO A 219 -17.70 -11.94 14.76
C PRO A 219 -18.04 -10.52 15.24
N LEU A 220 -17.42 -9.53 14.62
CA LEU A 220 -17.66 -8.12 14.86
C LEU A 220 -18.49 -7.51 13.75
N PRO A 221 -19.35 -6.53 14.04
CA PRO A 221 -19.98 -5.69 13.03
C PRO A 221 -18.93 -5.03 12.14
N ASP A 222 -19.27 -4.78 10.89
CA ASP A 222 -18.38 -4.12 9.91
C ASP A 222 -17.87 -2.74 10.42
N THR A 223 -18.71 -2.02 11.16
CA THR A 223 -18.36 -0.74 11.81
C THR A 223 -17.23 -0.89 12.84
N ASP A 224 -17.22 -1.96 13.60
CA ASP A 224 -16.18 -2.26 14.59
C ASP A 224 -14.88 -2.71 13.89
N ILE A 225 -14.99 -3.51 12.82
CA ILE A 225 -13.85 -3.86 11.95
C ILE A 225 -13.24 -2.60 11.32
N TYR A 226 -14.09 -1.68 10.88
CA TYR A 226 -13.66 -0.37 10.35
C TYR A 226 -12.86 0.42 11.41
N ALA A 227 -13.40 0.55 12.61
CA ALA A 227 -12.76 1.27 13.71
C ALA A 227 -11.40 0.65 14.10
N ILE A 228 -11.32 -0.68 14.23
CA ILE A 228 -10.05 -1.40 14.48
C ILE A 228 -9.04 -1.11 13.36
N THR A 229 -9.48 -1.17 12.12
CA THR A 229 -8.61 -0.91 10.96
C THR A 229 -8.11 0.52 10.98
N ALA A 230 -8.99 1.50 11.19
CA ALA A 230 -8.61 2.92 11.30
C ALA A 230 -7.53 3.12 12.39
N TYR A 231 -7.72 2.53 13.56
CA TYR A 231 -6.73 2.58 14.63
C TYR A 231 -5.39 1.94 14.22
N MET A 232 -5.40 0.73 13.64
CA MET A 232 -4.18 0.05 13.22
C MET A 232 -3.42 0.81 12.13
N MET A 233 -4.12 1.55 11.27
CA MET A 233 -3.50 2.36 10.22
C MET A 233 -2.74 3.58 10.74
N THR A 234 -2.78 3.86 12.05
CA THR A 234 -1.90 4.86 12.70
C THR A 234 -0.51 4.33 13.04
N PHE A 235 -0.33 3.02 12.98
CA PHE A 235 0.95 2.41 13.37
C PHE A 235 2.04 2.71 12.34
N GLY A 236 3.12 3.34 12.80
CA GLY A 236 4.26 3.75 11.97
C GLY A 236 4.14 5.14 11.34
N LYS A 237 3.04 5.87 11.64
CA LYS A 237 2.87 7.27 11.21
C LYS A 237 3.31 8.22 12.31
#